data_7fc4e5b2d0f9b5fb3d56cff46d1eee8c
#
_entry.id   7fc4e5b2d0f9b5fb3d56cff46d1eee8c
#
_cell.length_a   1.000
_cell.length_b   1.000
_cell.length_c   1.000
_cell.angle_alpha   90.00
_cell.angle_beta   90.00
_cell.angle_gamma   90.00
#
_symmetry.space_group_name_H-M   'P 1'
#
loop_
_entity.id
_entity.type
_entity.pdbx_description
1 polymer ?
#
loop_
_entity_poly.entity_id
_entity_poly.type
_entity_poly.pdbx_seq_one_letter_code
_entity_poly.pdbx_strand_id
1 'polypeptide(L)'
;MRVIDIENIVTNMKDDTRFVLRCEEVFHDKISSAAASILMNKGQKPIVCLTGPSGSGKTTTAMRLREYLENLGVKVCMLSMDNFFLPLDQRPPEASDWESPYCVNRDLLIEDIHRLMDGELVELPVYDFKEIGRAHV
;
A
#
# COMPACT_ATOMS: atom_id res chain seq x y z
N MET A 1 -6.93 -6.28 22.51
CA MET A 1 -6.66 -4.83 22.38
C MET A 1 -5.21 -4.59 22.79
N ARG A 2 -4.39 -3.99 21.93
CA ARG A 2 -2.98 -3.72 22.24
C ARG A 2 -2.92 -2.40 23.02
N VAL A 3 -2.49 -2.43 24.27
CA VAL A 3 -2.31 -1.23 25.09
C VAL A 3 -0.97 -0.61 24.74
N ILE A 4 -0.96 0.69 24.43
CA ILE A 4 0.26 1.47 24.20
C ILE A 4 0.63 2.13 25.53
N ASP A 5 1.77 1.75 26.09
CA ASP A 5 2.31 2.32 27.31
C ASP A 5 3.16 3.56 26.95
N ILE A 6 2.59 4.74 27.15
CA ILE A 6 3.23 6.02 26.82
C ILE A 6 4.42 6.31 27.77
N GLU A 7 4.34 5.93 29.04
CA GLU A 7 5.44 6.16 30.01
C GLU A 7 6.67 5.33 29.63
N ASN A 8 6.45 4.11 29.15
CA ASN A 8 7.52 3.24 28.65
C ASN A 8 8.16 3.85 27.39
N ILE A 9 7.36 4.40 26.46
CA ILE A 9 7.88 5.09 25.28
C ILE A 9 8.74 6.27 25.67
N VAL A 10 8.24 7.20 26.53
CA VAL A 10 8.96 8.38 26.97
C VAL A 10 10.26 8.02 27.71
N THR A 11 10.24 6.98 28.52
CA THR A 11 11.42 6.51 29.23
C THR A 11 12.49 5.98 28.29
N ASN A 12 12.09 5.25 27.26
CA ASN A 12 13.01 4.70 26.25
C ASN A 12 13.56 5.76 25.28
N MET A 13 12.84 6.87 25.08
CA MET A 13 13.29 8.00 24.25
C MET A 13 14.44 8.81 24.87
N LYS A 14 14.84 8.56 26.12
CA LYS A 14 16.00 9.23 26.74
C LYS A 14 17.33 8.89 26.05
N ASP A 15 17.40 7.77 25.37
CA ASP A 15 18.49 7.41 24.46
C ASP A 15 17.91 7.30 23.04
N ASP A 16 17.88 8.44 22.36
CA ASP A 16 17.24 8.57 21.02
C ASP A 16 17.78 7.56 20.01
N THR A 17 19.10 7.35 19.99
CA THR A 17 19.73 6.44 19.04
C THR A 17 19.31 5.01 19.28
N ARG A 18 19.33 4.56 20.53
CA ARG A 18 18.95 3.20 20.90
C ARG A 18 17.47 2.93 20.69
N PHE A 19 16.63 3.95 20.95
CA PHE A 19 15.20 3.84 20.71
C PHE A 19 14.89 3.71 19.22
N VAL A 20 15.51 4.53 18.37
CA VAL A 20 15.34 4.46 16.91
C VAL A 20 15.77 3.09 16.36
N LEU A 21 16.96 2.62 16.74
CA LEU A 21 17.45 1.29 16.30
C LEU A 21 16.48 0.17 16.68
N ARG A 22 15.94 0.19 17.90
CA ARG A 22 14.95 -0.80 18.32
C ARG A 22 13.64 -0.71 17.54
N CYS A 23 13.19 0.49 17.19
CA CYS A 23 12.01 0.68 16.37
C CYS A 23 12.22 0.12 14.95
N GLU A 24 13.41 0.37 14.37
CA GLU A 24 13.79 -0.17 13.05
C GLU A 24 13.88 -1.71 13.07
N GLU A 25 14.46 -2.31 14.10
CA GLU A 25 14.50 -3.77 14.28
C GLU A 25 13.08 -4.36 14.30
N VAL A 26 12.20 -3.80 15.14
CA VAL A 26 10.80 -4.25 15.24
C VAL A 26 10.05 -4.09 13.92
N PHE A 27 10.32 -3.01 13.18
CA PHE A 27 9.71 -2.79 11.87
C PHE A 27 10.22 -3.82 10.86
N HIS A 28 11.53 -4.05 10.81
CA HIS A 28 12.15 -5.07 9.95
C HIS A 28 11.59 -6.47 10.22
N ASP A 29 11.44 -6.87 11.49
CA ASP A 29 10.87 -8.15 11.86
C ASP A 29 9.42 -8.32 11.38
N LYS A 30 8.64 -7.22 11.40
CA LYS A 30 7.28 -7.24 10.86
C LYS A 30 7.26 -7.40 9.33
N ILE A 31 8.17 -6.71 8.62
CA ILE A 31 8.30 -6.84 7.17
C ILE A 31 8.70 -8.27 6.79
N SER A 32 9.71 -8.84 7.46
CA SER A 32 10.17 -10.20 7.18
C SER A 32 9.08 -11.25 7.47
N SER A 33 8.34 -11.09 8.56
CA SER A 33 7.22 -11.97 8.91
C SER A 33 6.07 -11.87 7.90
N ALA A 34 5.75 -10.66 7.44
CA ALA A 34 4.75 -10.45 6.40
C ALA A 34 5.19 -11.08 5.07
N ALA A 35 6.46 -10.86 4.67
CA ALA A 35 7.02 -11.45 3.46
C ALA A 35 6.99 -12.99 3.50
N ALA A 36 7.34 -13.59 4.62
CA ALA A 36 7.26 -15.05 4.80
C ALA A 36 5.82 -15.55 4.61
N SER A 37 4.83 -14.85 5.18
CA SER A 37 3.41 -15.21 5.00
C SER A 37 2.97 -15.09 3.53
N ILE A 38 3.41 -14.05 2.83
CA ILE A 38 3.13 -13.86 1.40
C ILE A 38 3.73 -15.00 0.58
N LEU A 39 4.99 -15.34 0.81
CA LEU A 39 5.69 -16.42 0.11
C LEU A 39 4.98 -17.76 0.25
N MET A 40 4.52 -18.07 1.46
CA MET A 40 3.79 -19.31 1.74
C MET A 40 2.44 -19.37 1.00
N ASN A 41 1.81 -18.25 0.74
CA ASN A 41 0.46 -18.19 0.19
C ASN A 41 0.40 -17.70 -1.28
N LYS A 42 1.50 -17.25 -1.88
CA LYS A 42 1.52 -16.58 -3.19
C LYS A 42 0.85 -17.37 -4.34
N GLY A 43 0.89 -18.69 -4.27
CA GLY A 43 0.27 -19.54 -5.29
C GLY A 43 -1.27 -19.58 -5.23
N GLN A 44 -1.85 -19.26 -4.07
CA GLN A 44 -3.30 -19.26 -3.87
C GLN A 44 -3.85 -17.84 -3.66
N LYS A 45 -3.03 -16.93 -3.15
CA LYS A 45 -3.38 -15.55 -2.81
C LYS A 45 -2.31 -14.60 -3.34
N PRO A 46 -2.28 -14.33 -4.65
CA PRO A 46 -1.25 -13.51 -5.28
C PRO A 46 -1.41 -12.02 -5.00
N ILE A 47 -2.58 -11.59 -4.50
CA ILE A 47 -2.89 -10.18 -4.23
C ILE A 47 -2.76 -9.92 -2.73
N VAL A 48 -2.02 -8.86 -2.40
CA VAL A 48 -1.84 -8.37 -1.02
C VAL A 48 -2.39 -6.95 -0.94
N CYS A 49 -3.39 -6.75 -0.10
CA CYS A 49 -3.96 -5.43 0.15
C CYS A 49 -3.34 -4.80 1.39
N LEU A 50 -2.76 -3.61 1.24
CA LEU A 50 -2.25 -2.82 2.34
C LEU A 50 -3.18 -1.62 2.56
N THR A 51 -3.80 -1.54 3.74
CA THR A 51 -4.73 -0.48 4.10
C THR A 51 -4.29 0.25 5.37
N GLY A 52 -4.76 1.47 5.53
CA GLY A 52 -4.50 2.30 6.71
C GLY A 52 -4.80 3.77 6.43
N PRO A 53 -4.90 4.62 7.45
CA PRO A 53 -5.21 6.04 7.29
C PRO A 53 -4.11 6.79 6.52
N SER A 54 -4.44 8.00 6.05
CA SER A 54 -3.46 8.88 5.41
C SER A 54 -2.29 9.16 6.37
N GLY A 55 -1.07 9.23 5.85
CA GLY A 55 0.13 9.47 6.66
C GLY A 55 0.58 8.30 7.55
N SER A 56 -0.08 7.14 7.50
CA SER A 56 0.27 5.96 8.33
C SER A 56 1.52 5.20 7.87
N GLY A 57 2.18 5.64 6.80
CA GLY A 57 3.36 4.97 6.25
C GLY A 57 3.05 3.79 5.33
N LYS A 58 1.83 3.69 4.77
CA LYS A 58 1.45 2.62 3.82
C LYS A 58 2.44 2.48 2.67
N THR A 59 2.74 3.57 2.00
CA THR A 59 3.66 3.57 0.84
C THR A 59 5.05 3.10 1.24
N THR A 60 5.60 3.61 2.35
CA THR A 60 6.90 3.18 2.87
C THR A 60 6.91 1.70 3.21
N THR A 61 5.87 1.21 3.86
CA THR A 61 5.71 -0.22 4.20
C THR A 61 5.62 -1.09 2.94
N ALA A 62 4.84 -0.65 1.94
CA ALA A 62 4.72 -1.37 0.66
C ALA A 62 6.07 -1.43 -0.08
N MET A 63 6.81 -0.32 -0.13
CA MET A 63 8.14 -0.26 -0.77
C MET A 63 9.15 -1.19 -0.08
N ARG A 64 9.20 -1.19 1.25
CA ARG A 64 10.07 -2.07 2.02
C ARG A 64 9.72 -3.54 1.84
N LEU A 65 8.42 -3.85 1.83
CA LEU A 65 7.95 -5.21 1.60
C LEU A 65 8.27 -5.68 0.17
N ARG A 66 8.09 -4.83 -0.83
CA ARG A 66 8.48 -5.11 -2.21
C ARG A 66 9.98 -5.40 -2.32
N GLU A 67 10.82 -4.50 -1.80
CA GLU A 67 12.29 -4.66 -1.80
C GLU A 67 12.70 -6.00 -1.17
N TYR A 68 12.09 -6.34 -0.03
CA TYR A 68 12.38 -7.60 0.66
C TYR A 68 12.00 -8.82 -0.19
N LEU A 69 10.83 -8.80 -0.82
CA LEU A 69 10.35 -9.90 -1.68
C LEU A 69 11.17 -10.01 -2.98
N GLU A 70 11.54 -8.88 -3.59
CA GLU A 70 12.38 -8.84 -4.79
C GLU A 70 13.78 -9.42 -4.52
N ASN A 71 14.37 -9.14 -3.36
CA ASN A 71 15.63 -9.73 -2.92
C ASN A 71 15.55 -11.26 -2.74
N LEU A 72 14.34 -11.80 -2.53
CA LEU A 72 14.05 -13.24 -2.50
C LEU A 72 13.65 -13.80 -3.87
N GLY A 73 13.81 -13.02 -4.94
CA GLY A 73 13.52 -13.45 -6.31
C GLY A 73 12.04 -13.45 -6.70
N VAL A 74 11.20 -12.76 -5.94
CA VAL A 74 9.76 -12.62 -6.26
C VAL A 74 9.54 -11.32 -7.00
N LYS A 75 8.92 -11.38 -8.19
CA LYS A 75 8.48 -10.18 -8.90
C LYS A 75 7.25 -9.60 -8.19
N VAL A 76 7.27 -8.31 -7.90
CA VAL A 76 6.18 -7.60 -7.22
C VAL A 76 5.75 -6.41 -8.08
N CYS A 77 4.45 -6.37 -8.41
CA CYS A 77 3.82 -5.19 -8.98
C CYS A 77 3.10 -4.42 -7.87
N MET A 78 3.34 -3.11 -7.79
CA MET A 78 2.67 -2.24 -6.84
C MET A 78 1.60 -1.42 -7.56
N LEU A 79 0.38 -1.49 -7.06
CA LEU A 79 -0.74 -0.67 -7.50
C LEU A 79 -1.14 0.30 -6.39
N SER A 80 -1.28 1.59 -6.73
CA SER A 80 -1.94 2.55 -5.84
C SER A 80 -3.39 2.72 -6.28
N MET A 81 -4.33 2.47 -5.38
CA MET A 81 -5.75 2.71 -5.65
C MET A 81 -6.03 4.19 -5.96
N ASP A 82 -5.21 5.11 -5.46
CA ASP A 82 -5.35 6.54 -5.72
C ASP A 82 -5.21 6.88 -7.22
N ASN A 83 -4.49 6.07 -7.97
CA ASN A 83 -4.35 6.25 -9.42
C ASN A 83 -5.62 5.89 -10.21
N PHE A 84 -6.54 5.18 -9.59
CA PHE A 84 -7.80 4.75 -10.21
C PHE A 84 -8.99 5.65 -9.85
N PHE A 85 -8.77 6.81 -9.26
CA PHE A 85 -9.87 7.75 -9.02
C PHE A 85 -10.53 8.20 -10.32
N LEU A 86 -11.86 8.28 -10.28
CA LEU A 86 -12.63 8.90 -11.36
C LEU A 86 -12.40 10.41 -11.39
N PRO A 87 -12.33 11.03 -12.57
CA PRO A 87 -12.42 12.48 -12.72
C PRO A 87 -13.69 13.01 -12.04
N LEU A 88 -13.66 14.23 -11.53
CA LEU A 88 -14.77 14.79 -10.77
C LEU A 88 -16.10 14.82 -11.52
N ASP A 89 -16.04 15.09 -12.84
CA ASP A 89 -17.19 15.13 -13.74
C ASP A 89 -17.79 13.76 -14.05
N GLN A 90 -17.08 12.68 -13.74
CA GLN A 90 -17.51 11.28 -13.95
C GLN A 90 -17.95 10.60 -12.66
N ARG A 91 -17.87 11.30 -11.53
CA ARG A 91 -18.25 10.72 -10.23
C ARG A 91 -19.76 10.68 -10.07
N PRO A 92 -20.31 9.56 -9.61
CA PRO A 92 -21.74 9.50 -9.29
C PRO A 92 -22.06 10.33 -8.03
N PRO A 93 -23.31 10.72 -7.81
CA PRO A 93 -23.74 11.50 -6.64
C PRO A 93 -23.37 10.86 -5.30
N GLU A 94 -23.29 9.52 -5.25
CA GLU A 94 -22.91 8.73 -4.07
C GLU A 94 -21.42 8.87 -3.73
N ALA A 95 -20.61 9.41 -4.65
CA ALA A 95 -19.19 9.69 -4.48
C ALA A 95 -18.93 11.12 -3.98
N SER A 96 -19.79 11.63 -3.09
CA SER A 96 -19.67 12.99 -2.50
C SER A 96 -18.43 13.16 -1.60
N ASP A 97 -17.89 12.06 -1.08
CA ASP A 97 -16.71 12.01 -0.25
C ASP A 97 -15.56 11.29 -1.00
N TRP A 98 -14.34 11.80 -0.89
CA TRP A 98 -13.14 11.20 -1.47
C TRP A 98 -12.83 9.79 -0.91
N GLU A 99 -13.31 9.49 0.28
CA GLU A 99 -13.18 8.17 0.89
C GLU A 99 -14.25 7.17 0.41
N SER A 100 -15.21 7.64 -0.40
CA SER A 100 -16.25 6.78 -0.97
C SER A 100 -15.65 5.77 -1.97
N PRO A 101 -16.02 4.49 -1.88
CA PRO A 101 -15.57 3.48 -2.86
C PRO A 101 -16.06 3.76 -4.29
N TYR A 102 -17.07 4.60 -4.45
CA TYR A 102 -17.59 5.03 -5.75
C TYR A 102 -16.72 6.08 -6.44
N CYS A 103 -15.71 6.63 -5.75
CA CYS A 103 -14.71 7.50 -6.35
C CYS A 103 -13.72 6.75 -7.24
N VAL A 104 -13.62 5.43 -7.10
CA VAL A 104 -12.64 4.60 -7.80
C VAL A 104 -13.25 3.99 -9.05
N ASN A 105 -12.53 4.03 -10.18
CA ASN A 105 -12.86 3.28 -11.39
C ASN A 105 -12.62 1.79 -11.14
N ARG A 106 -13.61 1.15 -10.54
CA ARG A 106 -13.54 -0.24 -10.12
C ARG A 106 -13.35 -1.19 -11.29
N ASP A 107 -14.01 -0.93 -12.40
CA ASP A 107 -13.98 -1.85 -13.55
C ASP A 107 -12.58 -1.87 -14.17
N LEU A 108 -11.97 -0.70 -14.34
CA LEU A 108 -10.59 -0.61 -14.82
C LEU A 108 -9.61 -1.25 -13.83
N LEU A 109 -9.77 -1.03 -12.52
CA LEU A 109 -8.92 -1.64 -11.51
C LEU A 109 -8.96 -3.17 -11.57
N ILE A 110 -10.17 -3.75 -11.70
CA ILE A 110 -10.37 -5.20 -11.81
C ILE A 110 -9.77 -5.74 -13.12
N GLU A 111 -9.99 -5.06 -14.23
CA GLU A 111 -9.44 -5.43 -15.54
C GLU A 111 -7.90 -5.44 -15.49
N ASP A 112 -7.28 -4.37 -15.00
CA ASP A 112 -5.82 -4.25 -14.90
C ASP A 112 -5.23 -5.32 -13.99
N ILE A 113 -5.88 -5.62 -12.87
CA ILE A 113 -5.45 -6.71 -11.97
C ILE A 113 -5.49 -8.06 -12.71
N HIS A 114 -6.56 -8.39 -13.43
CA HIS A 114 -6.65 -9.66 -14.15
C HIS A 114 -5.57 -9.76 -15.21
N ARG A 115 -5.36 -8.74 -16.02
CA ARG A 115 -4.33 -8.70 -17.07
C ARG A 115 -2.92 -8.87 -16.49
N LEU A 116 -2.63 -8.21 -15.35
CA LEU A 116 -1.36 -8.38 -14.63
C LEU A 116 -1.18 -9.81 -14.11
N MET A 117 -2.24 -10.43 -13.61
CA MET A 117 -2.19 -11.82 -13.16
C MET A 117 -1.96 -12.80 -14.32
N ASP A 118 -2.44 -12.49 -15.51
CA ASP A 118 -2.21 -13.25 -16.73
C ASP A 118 -0.81 -12.99 -17.34
N GLY A 119 -0.03 -12.10 -16.73
CA GLY A 119 1.33 -11.77 -17.15
C GLY A 119 1.41 -10.78 -18.31
N GLU A 120 0.33 -10.08 -18.60
CA GLU A 120 0.30 -9.04 -19.62
C GLU A 120 1.02 -7.76 -19.18
N LEU A 121 1.48 -6.99 -20.17
CA LEU A 121 1.88 -5.61 -19.94
C LEU A 121 0.63 -4.74 -19.83
N VAL A 122 0.54 -4.02 -18.71
CA VAL A 122 -0.57 -3.11 -18.43
C VAL A 122 -0.03 -1.70 -18.21
N GLU A 123 -0.63 -0.76 -18.91
CA GLU A 123 -0.35 0.66 -18.73
C GLU A 123 -1.25 1.18 -17.60
N LEU A 124 -0.64 1.45 -16.44
CA LEU A 124 -1.38 1.84 -15.25
C LEU A 124 -1.77 3.33 -15.30
N PRO A 125 -2.98 3.68 -14.89
CA PRO A 125 -3.39 5.07 -14.84
C PRO A 125 -2.58 5.83 -13.78
N VAL A 126 -2.42 7.13 -14.01
CA VAL A 126 -1.88 8.08 -13.04
C VAL A 126 -2.96 9.13 -12.76
N TYR A 127 -3.24 9.40 -11.50
CA TYR A 127 -4.16 10.43 -11.09
C TYR A 127 -3.41 11.64 -10.54
N ASP A 128 -3.59 12.81 -11.16
CA ASP A 128 -3.01 14.05 -10.69
C ASP A 128 -4.01 14.83 -9.83
N PHE A 129 -3.76 14.88 -8.54
CA PHE A 129 -4.58 15.62 -7.58
C PHE A 129 -4.49 17.13 -7.74
N LYS A 130 -3.45 17.67 -8.42
CA LYS A 130 -3.28 19.11 -8.63
C LYS A 130 -4.07 19.59 -9.81
N GLU A 131 -4.14 18.80 -10.87
CA GLU A 131 -4.86 19.15 -12.10
C GLU A 131 -6.32 18.68 -12.09
N ILE A 132 -6.78 18.10 -10.97
CA ILE A 132 -8.15 17.57 -10.78
C ILE A 132 -8.57 16.68 -11.95
N GLY A 133 -7.63 15.88 -12.46
CA GLY A 133 -7.85 15.02 -13.61
C GLY A 133 -6.92 13.85 -13.66
N ARG A 134 -7.33 12.83 -14.42
CA ARG A 134 -6.54 11.67 -14.72
C ARG A 134 -5.52 11.99 -15.78
N ALA A 135 -4.24 11.91 -15.47
CA ALA A 135 -3.19 11.93 -16.49
C ALA A 135 -3.01 10.51 -17.04
N HIS A 136 -3.03 10.38 -18.35
CA HIS A 136 -2.54 9.19 -19.03
C HIS A 136 -1.04 9.39 -19.28
N VAL A 137 -0.24 8.43 -18.86
CA VAL A 137 1.19 8.36 -19.21
C VAL A 137 1.31 7.58 -20.50
#